data_3082105fccbfc8ae30c57c742e8186bd
#
_entry.id   3082105fccbfc8ae30c57c742e8186bd
#
_cell.length_a   1.000
_cell.length_b   1.000
_cell.length_c   1.000
_cell.angle_alpha   90.00
_cell.angle_beta   90.00
_cell.angle_gamma   90.00
#
_symmetry.space_group_name_H-M   'P 1'
#
loop_
_entity.id
_entity.type
_entity.pdbx_description
1 polymer ?
#
loop_
_entity_poly.entity_id
_entity_poly.type
_entity_poly.pdbx_seq_one_letter_code
_entity_poly.pdbx_strand_id
1 'polypeptide(L)'
;MNTLSQDSIRTDEPVRLLLGNLTSDPIFPKSNAHFITNLLLPSNNISFGDITNIIVDSVILQYVIDDYYGNEIQTFPNLYVSKLTYPIYKDSSYYSNYPIFYGQSELVSVDNIVVQDSNSVSTIKISIDNSIGQEIINGESTGALNSNEDFLQYFYGLKVTTVNPLDLSLANDNTILYLNADNQKSKFSIYYRDISANDSVMSLDLMLGGDAARINLFNQKNIQQLNTSPDSCYVQSMSSYITSIQLNNLESIRDTLKNKVINKVNLKFSCDEDLQFESHEKLFLVRKNSTGVNVFLSDFVIEGESHFGGQNQSNNFTFNITRYFSDLVNATSGFTEELLLLPSGAVINANRTIIPKSSFLIEVMYSELQ
;
A
#
# COMPACT_ATOMS: atom_id res chain seq x y z
N MET A 1 24.10 3.10 -12.28
CA MET A 1 22.91 3.05 -11.41
C MET A 1 22.07 4.29 -11.62
N ASN A 2 20.78 4.14 -11.84
CA ASN A 2 19.86 5.23 -12.12
C ASN A 2 18.55 5.02 -11.32
N THR A 3 17.96 6.11 -10.88
CA THR A 3 16.59 6.08 -10.33
C THR A 3 15.60 6.16 -11.48
N LEU A 4 14.61 5.28 -11.46
CA LEU A 4 13.52 5.23 -12.43
C LEU A 4 12.22 5.55 -11.73
N SER A 5 11.34 6.29 -12.39
CA SER A 5 9.96 6.48 -11.92
C SER A 5 9.09 5.29 -12.31
N GLN A 6 8.13 4.97 -11.48
CA GLN A 6 7.15 3.92 -11.70
C GLN A 6 5.75 4.53 -11.71
N ASP A 7 5.01 4.38 -12.81
CA ASP A 7 3.73 5.07 -12.99
C ASP A 7 2.59 4.46 -12.18
N SER A 8 2.61 3.15 -11.96
CA SER A 8 1.59 2.45 -11.20
C SER A 8 2.08 1.07 -10.74
N ILE A 9 1.48 0.58 -9.68
CA ILE A 9 1.63 -0.80 -9.19
C ILE A 9 0.24 -1.39 -8.93
N ARG A 10 0.12 -2.70 -8.95
CA ARG A 10 -1.11 -3.40 -8.60
C ARG A 10 -1.35 -3.27 -7.10
N THR A 11 -2.57 -2.83 -6.71
CA THR A 11 -2.89 -2.44 -5.32
C THR A 11 -4.22 -3.01 -4.81
N ASP A 12 -4.81 -3.95 -5.51
CA ASP A 12 -5.99 -4.68 -5.06
C ASP A 12 -5.66 -5.61 -3.89
N GLU A 13 -6.63 -5.84 -3.04
CA GLU A 13 -6.58 -6.73 -1.87
C GLU A 13 -5.37 -6.52 -0.95
N PRO A 14 -5.03 -5.28 -0.59
CA PRO A 14 -3.90 -5.03 0.30
C PRO A 14 -4.24 -5.51 1.71
N VAL A 15 -3.26 -6.08 2.40
CA VAL A 15 -3.39 -6.47 3.83
C VAL A 15 -3.46 -5.26 4.77
N ARG A 16 -3.06 -4.07 4.29
CA ARG A 16 -3.17 -2.78 5.00
C ARG A 16 -3.70 -1.72 4.05
N LEU A 17 -4.64 -0.92 4.52
CA LEU A 17 -5.08 0.28 3.83
C LEU A 17 -4.21 1.46 4.26
N LEU A 18 -3.81 2.29 3.31
CA LEU A 18 -2.97 3.46 3.56
C LEU A 18 -3.79 4.74 3.46
N LEU A 19 -3.64 5.64 4.45
CA LEU A 19 -4.38 6.89 4.52
C LEU A 19 -3.51 8.04 5.04
N GLY A 20 -3.38 9.11 4.27
CA GLY A 20 -2.68 10.32 4.69
C GLY A 20 -1.81 10.96 3.62
N ASN A 21 -0.94 11.88 4.04
CA ASN A 21 -0.10 12.68 3.16
C ASN A 21 1.33 12.75 3.67
N LEU A 22 2.30 12.77 2.74
CA LEU A 22 3.68 13.16 2.99
C LEU A 22 3.95 14.43 2.18
N THR A 23 4.07 15.57 2.86
CA THR A 23 4.14 16.89 2.21
C THR A 23 5.41 17.65 2.49
N SER A 24 6.18 17.25 3.50
CA SER A 24 7.39 17.95 3.96
C SER A 24 8.70 17.17 3.79
N ASP A 25 8.69 16.06 3.01
CA ASP A 25 9.93 15.36 2.69
C ASP A 25 10.84 16.29 1.85
N PRO A 26 12.10 16.54 2.28
CA PRO A 26 12.99 17.47 1.57
C PRO A 26 13.50 16.92 0.23
N ILE A 27 13.38 15.61 0.00
CA ILE A 27 13.97 14.92 -1.15
C ILE A 27 12.88 14.37 -2.06
N PHE A 28 11.90 13.68 -1.50
CA PHE A 28 10.84 13.04 -2.26
C PHE A 28 9.65 13.98 -2.49
N PRO A 29 8.97 13.88 -3.64
CA PRO A 29 7.82 14.72 -3.92
C PRO A 29 6.67 14.42 -2.96
N LYS A 30 5.77 15.42 -2.83
CA LYS A 30 4.53 15.27 -2.06
C LYS A 30 3.76 14.07 -2.58
N SER A 31 3.38 13.19 -1.67
CA SER A 31 2.60 11.99 -1.95
C SER A 31 1.35 11.92 -1.06
N ASN A 32 0.33 11.26 -1.57
CA ASN A 32 -0.91 11.00 -0.87
C ASN A 32 -1.30 9.54 -1.03
N ALA A 33 -1.75 8.94 0.06
CA ALA A 33 -2.38 7.64 0.06
C ALA A 33 -3.84 7.77 0.48
N HIS A 34 -4.71 7.11 -0.25
CA HIS A 34 -6.14 6.98 0.02
C HIS A 34 -6.62 5.61 -0.47
N PHE A 35 -7.83 5.24 -0.12
CA PHE A 35 -8.34 3.93 -0.48
C PHE A 35 -9.82 3.93 -0.82
N ILE A 36 -10.23 2.86 -1.47
CA ILE A 36 -11.63 2.51 -1.66
C ILE A 36 -11.90 1.11 -1.12
N THR A 37 -13.11 0.89 -0.66
CA THR A 37 -13.52 -0.37 -0.03
C THR A 37 -14.99 -0.65 -0.24
N ASN A 38 -15.35 -1.94 -0.41
CA ASN A 38 -16.72 -2.38 -0.22
C ASN A 38 -17.07 -2.44 1.26
N LEU A 39 -18.37 -2.51 1.55
CA LEU A 39 -18.95 -2.95 2.80
C LEU A 39 -19.63 -4.29 2.58
N LEU A 40 -19.58 -5.19 3.56
CA LEU A 40 -20.27 -6.48 3.48
C LEU A 40 -21.25 -6.65 4.64
N LEU A 41 -22.36 -7.31 4.35
CA LEU A 41 -23.34 -7.70 5.35
C LEU A 41 -22.73 -8.75 6.31
N PRO A 42 -23.01 -8.69 7.61
CA PRO A 42 -22.56 -9.70 8.57
C PRO A 42 -23.27 -11.04 8.41
N SER A 43 -24.44 -11.05 7.78
CA SER A 43 -25.25 -12.24 7.48
C SER A 43 -26.19 -11.95 6.32
N ASN A 44 -26.75 -13.01 5.74
CA ASN A 44 -27.80 -12.90 4.72
C ASN A 44 -29.16 -12.65 5.36
N ASN A 45 -30.12 -12.11 4.58
CA ASN A 45 -31.51 -11.88 4.95
C ASN A 45 -31.65 -11.02 6.22
N ILE A 46 -30.96 -9.87 6.27
CA ILE A 46 -31.12 -8.92 7.36
C ILE A 46 -32.49 -8.25 7.25
N SER A 47 -33.22 -8.24 8.38
CA SER A 47 -34.52 -7.60 8.47
C SER A 47 -34.66 -6.75 9.72
N PHE A 48 -35.25 -5.58 9.55
CA PHE A 48 -35.54 -4.62 10.62
C PHE A 48 -37.06 -4.64 11.00
N GLY A 49 -37.86 -5.44 10.30
CA GLY A 49 -39.32 -5.45 10.48
C GLY A 49 -39.98 -4.28 9.73
N ASP A 50 -40.72 -3.42 10.43
CA ASP A 50 -41.31 -2.24 9.80
C ASP A 50 -40.31 -1.09 9.76
N ILE A 51 -39.63 -0.94 8.62
CA ILE A 51 -38.59 0.07 8.42
C ILE A 51 -39.07 1.52 8.63
N THR A 52 -40.39 1.75 8.58
CA THR A 52 -40.96 3.11 8.84
C THR A 52 -40.82 3.53 10.30
N ASN A 53 -40.64 2.57 11.20
CA ASN A 53 -40.39 2.80 12.62
C ASN A 53 -38.91 2.90 12.99
N ILE A 54 -38.00 2.71 12.04
CA ILE A 54 -36.56 2.72 12.29
C ILE A 54 -36.00 4.13 12.14
N ILE A 55 -35.32 4.60 13.18
CA ILE A 55 -34.61 5.88 13.19
C ILE A 55 -33.13 5.61 13.37
N VAL A 56 -32.31 6.12 12.45
CA VAL A 56 -30.85 6.06 12.55
C VAL A 56 -30.35 7.17 13.48
N ASP A 57 -29.67 6.80 14.55
CA ASP A 57 -29.10 7.72 15.54
C ASP A 57 -27.71 8.20 15.15
N SER A 58 -26.84 7.28 14.68
CA SER A 58 -25.51 7.60 14.23
C SER A 58 -24.94 6.53 13.31
N VAL A 59 -24.02 6.92 12.44
CA VAL A 59 -23.26 6.04 11.58
C VAL A 59 -21.77 6.29 11.76
N ILE A 60 -21.00 5.25 12.03
CA ILE A 60 -19.59 5.35 12.35
C ILE A 60 -18.78 4.38 11.48
N LEU A 61 -17.83 4.90 10.71
CA LEU A 61 -16.79 4.12 10.07
C LEU A 61 -15.57 4.08 10.98
N GLN A 62 -15.16 2.89 11.40
CA GLN A 62 -14.03 2.69 12.31
C GLN A 62 -12.99 1.76 11.69
N TYR A 63 -11.70 2.16 11.80
CA TYR A 63 -10.56 1.30 11.48
C TYR A 63 -9.61 1.19 12.67
N VAL A 64 -9.03 0.02 12.84
CA VAL A 64 -7.86 -0.19 13.71
C VAL A 64 -6.62 0.32 12.99
N ILE A 65 -5.77 1.04 13.73
CA ILE A 65 -4.48 1.52 13.27
C ILE A 65 -3.43 0.50 13.73
N ASP A 66 -2.77 -0.16 12.77
CA ASP A 66 -1.67 -1.08 13.08
C ASP A 66 -0.38 -0.31 13.34
N ASP A 67 -0.13 0.76 12.55
CA ASP A 67 1.11 1.53 12.57
C ASP A 67 0.94 2.83 11.78
N TYR A 68 1.99 3.65 11.70
CA TYR A 68 2.06 4.86 10.89
C TYR A 68 3.48 5.09 10.35
N TYR A 69 3.58 5.96 9.34
CA TYR A 69 4.84 6.42 8.78
C TYR A 69 4.89 7.94 8.74
N GLY A 70 6.05 8.53 9.11
CA GLY A 70 6.22 9.97 9.25
C GLY A 70 5.96 10.46 10.67
N ASN A 71 5.19 11.54 10.83
CA ASN A 71 4.90 12.10 12.14
C ASN A 71 3.87 11.28 12.90
N GLU A 72 4.03 11.15 14.21
CA GLU A 72 2.95 10.70 15.08
C GLU A 72 1.82 11.74 15.07
N ILE A 73 0.58 11.27 14.86
CA ILE A 73 -0.58 12.13 14.73
C ILE A 73 -1.71 11.67 15.64
N GLN A 74 -2.32 12.61 16.36
CA GLN A 74 -3.50 12.36 17.19
C GLN A 74 -4.80 12.81 16.52
N THR A 75 -4.71 13.65 15.50
CA THR A 75 -5.86 14.17 14.76
C THR A 75 -5.53 14.32 13.28
N PHE A 76 -6.48 13.95 12.41
CA PHE A 76 -6.40 14.28 10.98
C PHE A 76 -7.13 15.60 10.73
N PRO A 77 -6.48 16.60 10.13
CA PRO A 77 -7.10 17.91 9.91
C PRO A 77 -8.26 17.87 8.91
N ASN A 78 -8.18 17.04 7.88
CA ASN A 78 -9.24 16.91 6.87
C ASN A 78 -9.38 15.45 6.44
N LEU A 79 -10.58 14.91 6.54
CA LEU A 79 -10.92 13.59 6.07
C LEU A 79 -12.22 13.60 5.30
N TYR A 80 -12.22 13.06 4.12
CA TYR A 80 -13.35 13.04 3.21
C TYR A 80 -13.76 11.62 2.91
N VAL A 81 -15.04 11.31 3.10
CA VAL A 81 -15.62 10.02 2.74
C VAL A 81 -16.68 10.25 1.67
N SER A 82 -16.59 9.54 0.58
CA SER A 82 -17.53 9.63 -0.53
C SER A 82 -18.04 8.26 -0.92
N LYS A 83 -19.31 8.18 -1.30
CA LYS A 83 -19.92 6.96 -1.83
C LYS A 83 -19.42 6.70 -3.26
N LEU A 84 -19.08 5.45 -3.58
CA LEU A 84 -18.73 5.06 -4.95
C LEU A 84 -19.95 5.07 -5.85
N THR A 85 -19.77 5.49 -7.09
CA THR A 85 -20.81 5.48 -8.14
C THR A 85 -20.67 4.31 -9.11
N TYR A 86 -19.60 3.52 -8.98
CA TYR A 86 -19.32 2.34 -9.78
C TYR A 86 -18.89 1.18 -8.89
N PRO A 87 -19.27 -0.06 -9.23
CA PRO A 87 -18.89 -1.22 -8.47
C PRO A 87 -17.38 -1.50 -8.59
N ILE A 88 -16.82 -2.05 -7.53
CA ILE A 88 -15.50 -2.67 -7.50
C ILE A 88 -15.65 -4.14 -7.12
N TYR A 89 -14.76 -4.98 -7.64
CA TYR A 89 -14.84 -6.44 -7.50
C TYR A 89 -13.54 -7.00 -6.95
N LYS A 90 -13.65 -7.89 -5.95
CA LYS A 90 -12.49 -8.52 -5.29
C LYS A 90 -11.54 -9.22 -6.27
N ASP A 91 -12.10 -9.95 -7.25
CA ASP A 91 -11.31 -10.76 -8.17
C ASP A 91 -10.76 -9.97 -9.38
N SER A 92 -10.92 -8.65 -9.38
CA SER A 92 -10.43 -7.78 -10.44
C SER A 92 -9.07 -7.19 -10.09
N SER A 93 -8.26 -6.94 -11.12
CA SER A 93 -6.95 -6.30 -10.93
C SER A 93 -7.08 -4.78 -10.98
N TYR A 94 -6.66 -4.12 -9.91
CA TYR A 94 -6.64 -2.67 -9.80
C TYR A 94 -5.22 -2.16 -9.55
N TYR A 95 -4.96 -0.94 -10.04
CA TYR A 95 -3.66 -0.30 -9.93
C TYR A 95 -3.75 0.99 -9.11
N SER A 96 -2.62 1.41 -8.54
CA SER A 96 -2.52 2.58 -7.66
C SER A 96 -3.05 3.89 -8.24
N ASN A 97 -3.09 4.02 -9.56
CA ASN A 97 -3.60 5.17 -10.31
C ASN A 97 -4.98 4.94 -10.93
N TYR A 98 -5.72 3.93 -10.46
CA TYR A 98 -7.03 3.60 -10.99
C TYR A 98 -7.98 4.81 -10.92
N PRO A 99 -8.57 5.25 -12.03
CA PRO A 99 -9.47 6.38 -12.06
C PRO A 99 -10.79 6.01 -11.40
N ILE A 100 -11.07 6.63 -10.25
CA ILE A 100 -12.30 6.38 -9.52
C ILE A 100 -13.28 7.48 -9.76
N PHE A 101 -14.38 7.10 -10.32
CA PHE A 101 -15.56 7.92 -10.43
C PHE A 101 -16.37 7.76 -9.13
N TYR A 102 -16.30 8.73 -8.25
CA TYR A 102 -17.16 8.81 -7.05
C TYR A 102 -18.17 9.93 -7.23
N GLY A 103 -19.35 9.75 -6.62
CA GLY A 103 -20.38 10.79 -6.64
C GLY A 103 -19.84 12.10 -6.04
N GLN A 104 -20.39 13.24 -6.49
CA GLN A 104 -20.03 14.56 -5.94
C GLN A 104 -20.56 14.78 -4.52
N SER A 105 -21.35 13.83 -3.99
CA SER A 105 -21.86 13.92 -2.62
C SER A 105 -20.77 13.52 -1.63
N GLU A 106 -20.21 14.52 -0.98
CA GLU A 106 -19.37 14.37 0.20
C GLU A 106 -20.26 13.89 1.35
N LEU A 107 -19.97 12.67 1.88
CA LEU A 107 -20.76 12.09 2.98
C LEU A 107 -20.38 12.70 4.32
N VAL A 108 -19.10 12.99 4.51
CA VAL A 108 -18.54 13.64 5.71
C VAL A 108 -17.30 14.43 5.30
N SER A 109 -17.24 15.68 5.75
CA SER A 109 -15.98 16.42 5.90
C SER A 109 -15.73 16.59 7.39
N VAL A 110 -14.62 16.08 7.88
CA VAL A 110 -14.26 16.18 9.30
C VAL A 110 -12.97 16.97 9.43
N ASP A 111 -13.05 18.14 10.05
CA ASP A 111 -11.88 19.01 10.24
C ASP A 111 -10.86 18.43 11.22
N ASN A 112 -11.31 17.60 12.18
CA ASN A 112 -10.44 16.93 13.16
C ASN A 112 -11.02 15.57 13.56
N ILE A 113 -10.27 14.50 13.33
CA ILE A 113 -10.60 13.17 13.82
C ILE A 113 -9.60 12.78 14.90
N VAL A 114 -10.12 12.42 16.06
CA VAL A 114 -9.30 11.94 17.17
C VAL A 114 -8.97 10.47 16.95
N VAL A 115 -7.70 10.17 16.93
CA VAL A 115 -7.19 8.80 17.02
C VAL A 115 -7.34 8.37 18.47
N GLN A 116 -8.33 7.51 18.75
CA GLN A 116 -8.60 7.05 20.11
C GLN A 116 -7.77 5.81 20.43
N ASP A 117 -6.96 5.90 21.48
CA ASP A 117 -6.33 4.74 22.08
C ASP A 117 -7.27 4.18 23.15
N SER A 118 -7.73 2.95 22.96
CA SER A 118 -8.52 2.24 23.96
C SER A 118 -7.96 0.84 24.16
N ASN A 119 -7.47 0.55 25.37
CA ASN A 119 -6.93 -0.76 25.75
C ASN A 119 -5.81 -1.27 24.82
N SER A 120 -4.82 -0.45 24.53
CA SER A 120 -3.66 -0.74 23.66
C SER A 120 -3.98 -0.95 22.17
N VAL A 121 -5.16 -0.55 21.70
CA VAL A 121 -5.54 -0.61 20.30
C VAL A 121 -5.96 0.78 19.82
N SER A 122 -5.13 1.40 19.00
CA SER A 122 -5.45 2.70 18.40
C SER A 122 -6.47 2.53 17.30
N THR A 123 -7.47 3.41 17.26
CA THR A 123 -8.51 3.39 16.22
C THR A 123 -8.80 4.79 15.70
N ILE A 124 -9.11 4.89 14.41
CA ILE A 124 -9.70 6.07 13.81
C ILE A 124 -11.21 5.87 13.67
N LYS A 125 -12.00 6.85 14.13
CA LYS A 125 -13.46 6.84 14.02
C LYS A 125 -13.91 8.04 13.21
N ILE A 126 -14.76 7.77 12.23
CA ILE A 126 -15.28 8.76 11.30
C ILE A 126 -16.79 8.74 11.40
N SER A 127 -17.38 9.88 11.77
CA SER A 127 -18.85 10.02 11.75
C SER A 127 -19.32 10.20 10.31
N ILE A 128 -20.27 9.37 9.90
CA ILE A 128 -20.89 9.38 8.57
C ILE A 128 -22.30 9.97 8.71
N ASP A 129 -22.78 10.66 7.67
CA ASP A 129 -24.13 11.20 7.65
C ASP A 129 -25.18 10.08 7.85
N ASN A 130 -26.13 10.33 8.74
CA ASN A 130 -27.19 9.35 9.09
C ASN A 130 -28.02 8.93 7.88
N SER A 131 -28.13 9.76 6.84
CA SER A 131 -28.84 9.41 5.60
C SER A 131 -28.26 8.18 4.90
N ILE A 132 -26.95 7.92 5.05
CA ILE A 132 -26.30 6.72 4.50
C ILE A 132 -26.75 5.47 5.25
N GLY A 133 -26.82 5.54 6.58
CA GLY A 133 -27.38 4.47 7.39
C GLY A 133 -28.83 4.18 7.02
N GLN A 134 -29.63 5.23 6.85
CA GLN A 134 -31.02 5.12 6.44
C GLN A 134 -31.17 4.54 5.02
N GLU A 135 -30.32 4.94 4.07
CA GLU A 135 -30.26 4.35 2.73
C GLU A 135 -30.01 2.85 2.81
N ILE A 136 -29.03 2.41 3.61
CA ILE A 136 -28.72 0.98 3.77
C ILE A 136 -29.89 0.22 4.38
N ILE A 137 -30.53 0.73 5.44
CA ILE A 137 -31.72 0.12 6.06
C ILE A 137 -32.85 0.02 5.06
N ASN A 138 -33.11 1.06 4.28
CA ASN A 138 -34.14 1.09 3.24
C ASN A 138 -33.91 0.04 2.14
N GLY A 139 -32.67 -0.43 1.98
CA GLY A 139 -32.30 -1.54 1.10
C GLY A 139 -33.02 -2.84 1.39
N GLU A 140 -33.54 -3.05 2.62
CA GLU A 140 -34.39 -4.20 2.95
C GLU A 140 -35.61 -4.29 2.02
N SER A 141 -36.31 -3.18 1.80
CA SER A 141 -37.50 -3.13 0.96
C SER A 141 -37.28 -3.49 -0.51
N THR A 142 -36.02 -3.41 -0.97
CA THR A 142 -35.61 -3.74 -2.35
C THR A 142 -34.97 -5.13 -2.47
N GLY A 143 -34.83 -5.87 -1.36
CA GLY A 143 -34.10 -7.12 -1.30
C GLY A 143 -32.58 -7.01 -1.29
N ALA A 144 -32.05 -5.78 -1.21
CA ALA A 144 -30.59 -5.54 -1.20
C ALA A 144 -29.87 -6.19 -0.01
N LEU A 145 -30.59 -6.47 1.08
CA LEU A 145 -30.02 -7.08 2.29
C LEU A 145 -30.16 -8.60 2.34
N ASN A 146 -30.59 -9.24 1.23
CA ASN A 146 -30.73 -10.69 1.16
C ASN A 146 -29.40 -11.43 1.06
N SER A 147 -28.42 -10.83 0.37
CA SER A 147 -27.08 -11.40 0.20
C SER A 147 -26.04 -10.30 -0.03
N ASN A 148 -24.75 -10.63 0.11
CA ASN A 148 -23.68 -9.72 -0.25
C ASN A 148 -23.66 -9.39 -1.75
N GLU A 149 -24.09 -10.32 -2.61
CA GLU A 149 -24.19 -10.07 -4.04
C GLU A 149 -25.23 -8.98 -4.35
N ASP A 150 -26.41 -9.06 -3.74
CA ASP A 150 -27.47 -8.05 -3.88
C ASP A 150 -27.05 -6.70 -3.27
N PHE A 151 -26.42 -6.75 -2.10
CA PHE A 151 -25.97 -5.56 -1.40
C PHE A 151 -24.92 -4.77 -2.19
N LEU A 152 -23.95 -5.46 -2.78
CA LEU A 152 -22.89 -4.83 -3.59
C LEU A 152 -23.41 -4.23 -4.91
N GLN A 153 -24.58 -4.63 -5.39
CA GLN A 153 -25.26 -3.99 -6.51
C GLN A 153 -26.05 -2.74 -6.08
N TYR A 154 -26.43 -2.66 -4.82
CA TYR A 154 -27.16 -1.55 -4.24
C TYR A 154 -26.22 -0.47 -3.69
N PHE A 155 -25.16 -0.87 -2.98
CA PHE A 155 -24.18 0.00 -2.35
C PHE A 155 -22.76 -0.40 -2.74
N TYR A 156 -22.17 0.32 -3.68
CA TYR A 156 -20.88 -0.04 -4.30
C TYR A 156 -19.68 0.10 -3.37
N GLY A 157 -19.79 0.86 -2.26
CA GLY A 157 -18.73 1.07 -1.29
C GLY A 157 -18.37 2.54 -1.09
N LEU A 158 -17.23 2.74 -0.44
CA LEU A 158 -16.75 4.04 0.01
C LEU A 158 -15.35 4.34 -0.50
N LYS A 159 -15.08 5.62 -0.75
CA LYS A 159 -13.73 6.19 -0.87
C LYS A 159 -13.41 6.99 0.38
N VAL A 160 -12.24 6.78 0.96
CA VAL A 160 -11.71 7.53 2.10
C VAL A 160 -10.41 8.21 1.69
N THR A 161 -10.33 9.54 1.87
CA THR A 161 -9.19 10.35 1.43
C THR A 161 -8.96 11.56 2.33
N THR A 162 -7.73 12.05 2.39
CA THR A 162 -7.34 13.29 3.05
C THR A 162 -7.15 14.45 2.04
N VAL A 163 -7.41 14.20 0.76
CA VAL A 163 -7.39 15.23 -0.30
C VAL A 163 -8.73 15.91 -0.38
N ASN A 164 -8.75 17.23 -0.28
CA ASN A 164 -9.97 18.00 -0.49
C ASN A 164 -10.49 17.76 -1.93
N PRO A 165 -11.72 17.26 -2.11
CA PRO A 165 -12.26 16.97 -3.44
C PRO A 165 -12.58 18.23 -4.27
N LEU A 166 -12.68 19.41 -3.64
CA LEU A 166 -13.03 20.66 -4.31
C LEU A 166 -11.81 21.36 -4.93
N ASP A 167 -10.71 21.44 -4.21
CA ASP A 167 -9.50 22.17 -4.65
C ASP A 167 -8.27 21.29 -4.80
N LEU A 168 -8.40 20.00 -4.50
CA LEU A 168 -7.32 18.99 -4.54
C LEU A 168 -6.10 19.37 -3.67
N SER A 169 -6.33 20.18 -2.63
CA SER A 169 -5.29 20.49 -1.65
C SER A 169 -4.99 19.27 -0.78
N LEU A 170 -3.73 19.15 -0.33
CA LEU A 170 -3.30 18.15 0.63
C LEU A 170 -3.28 18.78 2.02
N ALA A 171 -3.76 18.05 3.00
CA ALA A 171 -3.53 18.39 4.39
C ALA A 171 -2.01 18.31 4.69
N ASN A 172 -1.55 19.11 5.63
CA ASN A 172 -0.13 19.22 5.98
C ASN A 172 0.22 18.40 7.22
N ASP A 173 -0.26 17.17 7.27
CA ASP A 173 -0.13 16.23 8.40
C ASP A 173 1.20 15.47 8.39
N ASN A 174 1.76 15.21 7.21
CA ASN A 174 3.02 14.50 7.01
C ASN A 174 3.04 13.11 7.67
N THR A 175 1.92 12.41 7.57
CA THR A 175 1.69 11.09 8.15
C THR A 175 0.91 10.21 7.19
N ILE A 176 1.29 8.93 7.10
CA ILE A 176 0.49 7.87 6.48
C ILE A 176 0.12 6.86 7.56
N LEU A 177 -1.16 6.69 7.84
CA LEU A 177 -1.66 5.63 8.72
C LEU A 177 -1.72 4.29 7.97
N TYR A 178 -1.46 3.23 8.70
CA TYR A 178 -1.60 1.84 8.27
C TYR A 178 -2.81 1.24 8.97
N LEU A 179 -3.89 1.04 8.19
CA LEU A 179 -5.19 0.62 8.71
C LEU A 179 -5.42 -0.87 8.45
N ASN A 180 -5.89 -1.57 9.46
CA ASN A 180 -6.20 -2.99 9.40
C ASN A 180 -7.70 -3.22 9.23
N ALA A 181 -8.14 -3.49 8.02
CA ALA A 181 -9.55 -3.76 7.71
C ALA A 181 -10.04 -5.14 8.21
N ASP A 182 -9.14 -6.11 8.36
CA ASP A 182 -9.48 -7.47 8.79
C ASP A 182 -9.61 -7.61 10.31
N ASN A 183 -9.26 -6.56 11.08
CA ASN A 183 -9.47 -6.56 12.53
C ASN A 183 -10.96 -6.47 12.85
N GLN A 184 -11.44 -7.28 13.81
CA GLN A 184 -12.85 -7.31 14.21
C GLN A 184 -13.40 -5.96 14.73
N LYS A 185 -12.53 -5.05 15.18
CA LYS A 185 -12.90 -3.69 15.59
C LYS A 185 -13.00 -2.73 14.40
N SER A 186 -12.52 -3.09 13.22
CA SER A 186 -12.68 -2.33 11.98
C SER A 186 -14.03 -2.67 11.36
N LYS A 187 -14.94 -1.71 11.34
CA LYS A 187 -16.33 -1.93 10.92
C LYS A 187 -17.03 -0.62 10.57
N PHE A 188 -18.10 -0.74 9.81
CA PHE A 188 -19.04 0.33 9.57
C PHE A 188 -20.30 0.04 10.39
N SER A 189 -20.58 0.83 11.43
CA SER A 189 -21.66 0.62 12.38
C SER A 189 -22.79 1.61 12.15
N ILE A 190 -24.02 1.10 11.99
CA ILE A 190 -25.25 1.88 11.96
C ILE A 190 -25.95 1.66 13.29
N TYR A 191 -26.05 2.69 14.11
CA TYR A 191 -26.82 2.68 15.36
C TYR A 191 -28.21 3.21 15.07
N TYR A 192 -29.21 2.45 15.47
CA TYR A 192 -30.62 2.77 15.18
C TYR A 192 -31.55 2.33 16.30
N ARG A 193 -32.76 2.86 16.30
CA ARG A 193 -33.84 2.51 17.23
C ARG A 193 -35.11 2.18 16.45
N ASP A 194 -35.90 1.21 16.98
CA ASP A 194 -37.25 0.98 16.58
C ASP A 194 -38.17 1.69 17.57
N ILE A 195 -38.83 2.76 17.12
CA ILE A 195 -39.73 3.56 17.95
C ILE A 195 -41.02 2.84 18.35
N SER A 196 -41.34 1.71 17.70
CA SER A 196 -42.47 0.87 18.06
C SER A 196 -42.12 -0.19 19.13
N ALA A 197 -40.81 -0.44 19.37
CA ALA A 197 -40.30 -1.50 20.22
C ALA A 197 -39.33 -0.96 21.30
N ASN A 198 -39.89 -0.33 22.35
CA ASN A 198 -39.15 0.14 23.55
C ASN A 198 -38.00 1.15 23.32
N ASP A 199 -37.82 1.71 22.14
CA ASP A 199 -36.82 2.75 21.83
C ASP A 199 -35.37 2.37 22.25
N SER A 200 -35.05 1.07 22.26
CA SER A 200 -33.70 0.59 22.59
C SER A 200 -32.76 0.77 21.41
N VAL A 201 -31.55 1.26 21.68
CA VAL A 201 -30.51 1.38 20.65
C VAL A 201 -29.99 0.00 20.24
N MET A 202 -30.02 -0.26 18.96
CA MET A 202 -29.48 -1.46 18.31
C MET A 202 -28.37 -1.06 17.34
N SER A 203 -27.59 -2.01 16.83
CA SER A 203 -26.58 -1.74 15.81
C SER A 203 -26.57 -2.80 14.71
N LEU A 204 -26.33 -2.35 13.49
CA LEU A 204 -25.91 -3.18 12.37
C LEU A 204 -24.43 -2.87 12.08
N ASP A 205 -23.57 -3.88 12.23
CA ASP A 205 -22.16 -3.77 11.94
C ASP A 205 -21.83 -4.42 10.58
N LEU A 206 -21.51 -3.62 9.58
CA LEU A 206 -21.03 -4.08 8.28
C LEU A 206 -19.52 -4.32 8.32
N MET A 207 -19.07 -5.37 7.63
CA MET A 207 -17.67 -5.79 7.61
C MET A 207 -16.88 -5.01 6.56
N LEU A 208 -15.62 -4.69 6.88
CA LEU A 208 -14.65 -4.01 6.01
C LEU A 208 -13.54 -4.94 5.50
N GLY A 209 -13.39 -6.09 6.13
CA GLY A 209 -12.38 -7.10 5.85
C GLY A 209 -12.92 -8.31 5.08
N GLY A 210 -12.16 -9.40 5.08
CA GLY A 210 -12.53 -10.66 4.46
C GLY A 210 -12.71 -10.54 2.94
N ASP A 211 -13.92 -10.78 2.47
CA ASP A 211 -14.25 -10.75 1.03
C ASP A 211 -14.61 -9.36 0.49
N ALA A 212 -14.52 -8.30 1.28
CA ALA A 212 -14.67 -6.94 0.80
C ALA A 212 -13.53 -6.56 -0.17
N ALA A 213 -13.86 -6.09 -1.38
CA ALA A 213 -12.87 -5.53 -2.28
C ALA A 213 -12.25 -4.27 -1.67
N ARG A 214 -10.92 -4.18 -1.70
CA ARG A 214 -10.14 -3.07 -1.13
C ARG A 214 -9.02 -2.70 -2.09
N ILE A 215 -8.80 -1.40 -2.28
CA ILE A 215 -7.80 -0.91 -3.22
C ILE A 215 -7.11 0.30 -2.62
N ASN A 216 -5.78 0.25 -2.49
CA ASN A 216 -4.98 1.42 -2.18
C ASN A 216 -4.73 2.25 -3.44
N LEU A 217 -4.82 3.56 -3.29
CA LEU A 217 -4.62 4.52 -4.37
C LEU A 217 -3.58 5.56 -3.95
N PHE A 218 -2.67 5.83 -4.86
CA PHE A 218 -1.56 6.75 -4.59
C PHE A 218 -1.57 7.86 -5.64
N ASN A 219 -1.74 9.09 -5.20
CA ASN A 219 -1.59 10.25 -6.04
C ASN A 219 -0.23 10.89 -5.80
N GLN A 220 0.59 10.86 -6.82
CA GLN A 220 1.84 11.60 -6.84
C GLN A 220 1.70 12.72 -7.85
N LYS A 221 1.50 13.92 -7.35
CA LYS A 221 1.63 15.10 -8.20
C LYS A 221 3.12 15.38 -8.39
N ASN A 222 3.57 15.28 -9.65
CA ASN A 222 4.90 15.63 -10.12
C ASN A 222 6.02 14.63 -9.78
N ILE A 223 5.98 13.44 -10.34
CA ILE A 223 7.09 12.46 -10.40
C ILE A 223 8.42 13.11 -10.84
N GLN A 224 8.39 14.25 -11.52
CA GLN A 224 9.56 14.98 -11.99
C GLN A 224 10.29 15.85 -10.94
N GLN A 225 9.81 15.87 -9.68
CA GLN A 225 10.34 16.77 -8.64
C GLN A 225 11.10 16.07 -7.52
N LEU A 226 11.68 14.90 -7.78
CA LEU A 226 12.65 14.32 -6.88
C LEU A 226 13.87 15.25 -6.82
N ASN A 227 14.23 15.75 -5.63
CA ASN A 227 15.42 16.57 -5.42
C ASN A 227 16.65 15.65 -5.42
N THR A 228 17.12 15.29 -6.61
CA THR A 228 18.15 14.27 -6.79
C THR A 228 19.55 14.81 -6.55
N SER A 229 20.36 14.04 -5.79
CA SER A 229 21.82 14.10 -5.89
C SER A 229 22.30 13.17 -7.00
N PRO A 230 23.25 13.58 -7.84
CA PRO A 230 23.86 12.68 -8.85
C PRO A 230 24.58 11.49 -8.21
N ASP A 231 24.96 11.61 -6.93
CA ASP A 231 25.70 10.61 -6.17
C ASP A 231 24.83 9.63 -5.40
N SER A 232 23.50 9.73 -5.49
CA SER A 232 22.55 8.86 -4.80
C SER A 232 21.58 8.20 -5.75
N CYS A 233 21.01 7.07 -5.28
CA CYS A 233 19.86 6.37 -5.87
C CYS A 233 18.72 6.35 -4.86
N TYR A 234 17.50 6.21 -5.36
CA TYR A 234 16.30 6.37 -4.58
C TYR A 234 15.34 5.20 -4.81
N VAL A 235 14.76 4.70 -3.73
CA VAL A 235 13.67 3.72 -3.75
C VAL A 235 12.56 4.24 -2.84
N GLN A 236 11.32 4.22 -3.33
CA GLN A 236 10.15 4.66 -2.56
C GLN A 236 8.97 3.74 -2.82
N SER A 237 8.24 3.40 -1.79
CA SER A 237 6.93 2.72 -1.85
C SER A 237 5.85 3.60 -2.47
N MET A 238 4.61 3.12 -2.53
CA MET A 238 3.47 3.83 -3.10
C MET A 238 3.64 4.21 -4.59
N SER A 239 4.25 3.30 -5.39
CA SER A 239 4.37 3.47 -6.86
C SER A 239 5.22 4.67 -7.30
N SER A 240 6.37 4.91 -6.64
CA SER A 240 7.16 6.11 -6.91
C SER A 240 8.45 5.85 -7.64
N TYR A 241 9.44 5.35 -6.92
CA TYR A 241 10.81 5.25 -7.42
C TYR A 241 11.41 3.88 -7.15
N ILE A 242 12.13 3.39 -8.16
CA ILE A 242 12.94 2.18 -8.09
C ILE A 242 14.36 2.49 -8.59
N THR A 243 15.34 1.69 -8.22
CA THR A 243 16.71 1.86 -8.69
C THR A 243 17.10 0.79 -9.69
N SER A 244 17.58 1.20 -10.86
CA SER A 244 18.23 0.34 -11.86
C SER A 244 19.73 0.26 -11.60
N ILE A 245 20.25 -0.95 -11.57
CA ILE A 245 21.67 -1.28 -11.38
C ILE A 245 22.17 -1.96 -12.64
N GLN A 246 23.03 -1.29 -13.39
CA GLN A 246 23.67 -1.85 -14.58
C GLN A 246 25.01 -2.46 -14.20
N LEU A 247 25.21 -3.74 -14.53
CA LEU A 247 26.49 -4.42 -14.37
C LEU A 247 27.35 -4.15 -15.61
N ASN A 248 28.32 -3.27 -15.45
CA ASN A 248 29.24 -2.87 -16.54
C ASN A 248 30.49 -3.75 -16.56
N ASN A 249 31.23 -3.74 -17.68
CA ASN A 249 32.54 -4.40 -17.86
C ASN A 249 32.52 -5.94 -17.72
N LEU A 250 31.42 -6.58 -18.08
CA LEU A 250 31.27 -8.04 -17.99
C LEU A 250 32.35 -8.81 -18.75
N GLU A 251 32.85 -8.30 -19.88
CA GLU A 251 33.96 -8.94 -20.62
C GLU A 251 35.23 -9.03 -19.76
N SER A 252 35.62 -7.94 -19.12
CA SER A 252 36.79 -7.94 -18.22
C SER A 252 36.58 -8.87 -17.01
N ILE A 253 35.35 -8.94 -16.50
CA ILE A 253 35.00 -9.84 -15.40
C ILE A 253 35.08 -11.30 -15.86
N ARG A 254 34.56 -11.64 -17.05
CA ARG A 254 34.67 -12.97 -17.66
C ARG A 254 36.12 -13.40 -17.84
N ASP A 255 36.96 -12.53 -18.36
CA ASP A 255 38.37 -12.80 -18.53
C ASP A 255 39.08 -13.07 -17.18
N THR A 256 38.74 -12.31 -16.15
CA THR A 256 39.29 -12.44 -14.79
C THR A 256 38.85 -13.73 -14.13
N LEU A 257 37.61 -14.17 -14.37
CA LEU A 257 37.03 -15.38 -13.77
C LEU A 257 37.17 -16.64 -14.65
N LYS A 258 37.80 -16.53 -15.81
CA LYS A 258 38.07 -17.67 -16.68
C LYS A 258 38.91 -18.71 -15.93
N ASN A 259 38.47 -19.98 -15.98
CA ASN A 259 39.07 -21.10 -15.27
C ASN A 259 38.99 -21.01 -13.72
N LYS A 260 38.05 -20.25 -13.19
CA LYS A 260 37.79 -20.15 -11.76
C LYS A 260 36.38 -20.64 -11.44
N VAL A 261 36.21 -21.18 -10.25
CA VAL A 261 34.89 -21.58 -9.73
C VAL A 261 34.37 -20.48 -8.84
N ILE A 262 33.23 -19.89 -9.19
CA ILE A 262 32.56 -18.88 -8.39
C ILE A 262 31.87 -19.57 -7.21
N ASN A 263 32.31 -19.28 -5.99
CA ASN A 263 31.77 -19.91 -4.77
C ASN A 263 30.66 -19.07 -4.14
N LYS A 264 30.81 -17.74 -4.15
CA LYS A 264 29.81 -16.82 -3.60
C LYS A 264 29.94 -15.42 -4.23
N VAL A 265 28.78 -14.80 -4.49
CA VAL A 265 28.72 -13.41 -4.93
C VAL A 265 27.68 -12.67 -4.10
N ASN A 266 28.09 -11.58 -3.45
CA ASN A 266 27.22 -10.70 -2.71
C ASN A 266 27.18 -9.30 -3.37
N LEU A 267 25.98 -8.78 -3.60
CA LEU A 267 25.76 -7.35 -3.83
C LEU A 267 25.44 -6.72 -2.49
N LYS A 268 26.21 -5.71 -2.10
CA LYS A 268 26.09 -4.99 -0.83
C LYS A 268 25.95 -3.50 -1.06
N PHE A 269 25.21 -2.82 -0.21
CA PHE A 269 25.17 -1.37 -0.11
C PHE A 269 24.64 -0.92 1.24
N SER A 270 24.95 0.33 1.62
CA SER A 270 24.33 1.01 2.76
C SER A 270 23.35 2.07 2.29
N CYS A 271 22.42 2.45 3.16
CA CYS A 271 21.52 3.57 2.95
C CYS A 271 21.74 4.65 4.01
N ASP A 272 21.28 5.85 3.71
CA ASP A 272 21.27 6.95 4.65
C ASP A 272 20.26 6.70 5.77
N GLU A 273 20.62 7.06 6.99
CA GLU A 273 19.75 7.02 8.15
C GLU A 273 18.88 8.27 8.17
N ASP A 274 17.58 8.09 8.37
CA ASP A 274 16.64 9.17 8.58
C ASP A 274 15.65 8.76 9.67
N LEU A 275 15.59 9.53 10.76
CA LEU A 275 14.74 9.19 11.92
C LEU A 275 13.27 9.54 11.72
N GLN A 276 12.95 10.42 10.77
CA GLN A 276 11.57 10.82 10.47
C GLN A 276 10.97 9.99 9.35
N PHE A 277 11.80 9.64 8.35
CA PHE A 277 11.38 8.89 7.17
C PHE A 277 12.21 7.62 7.06
N GLU A 278 11.80 6.60 7.77
CA GLU A 278 12.54 5.34 7.90
C GLU A 278 12.74 4.65 6.54
N SER A 279 13.92 4.04 6.39
CA SER A 279 14.25 3.20 5.26
C SER A 279 13.39 1.93 5.24
N HIS A 280 13.27 1.30 4.08
CA HIS A 280 12.62 0.01 3.97
C HIS A 280 13.30 -1.04 4.87
N GLU A 281 12.50 -1.84 5.54
CA GLU A 281 13.00 -3.02 6.28
C GLU A 281 13.56 -4.08 5.32
N LYS A 282 13.05 -4.09 4.08
CA LYS A 282 13.43 -5.06 3.06
C LYS A 282 13.29 -4.49 1.66
N LEU A 283 14.26 -4.82 0.81
CA LEU A 283 14.23 -4.57 -0.62
C LEU A 283 14.30 -5.89 -1.39
N PHE A 284 13.77 -5.90 -2.61
CA PHE A 284 13.90 -6.99 -3.55
C PHE A 284 14.79 -6.60 -4.72
N LEU A 285 15.56 -7.56 -5.20
CA LEU A 285 16.34 -7.44 -6.41
C LEU A 285 15.76 -8.38 -7.48
N VAL A 286 15.36 -7.80 -8.61
CA VAL A 286 14.74 -8.53 -9.73
C VAL A 286 15.43 -8.18 -11.04
N ARG A 287 15.15 -8.94 -12.08
CA ARG A 287 15.54 -8.64 -13.46
C ARG A 287 14.32 -8.64 -14.39
N LYS A 288 14.44 -8.05 -15.55
CA LYS A 288 13.45 -8.22 -16.61
C LYS A 288 13.71 -9.51 -17.38
N ASN A 289 12.66 -10.24 -17.69
CA ASN A 289 12.73 -11.36 -18.64
C ASN A 289 12.68 -10.84 -20.09
N SER A 290 12.71 -11.75 -21.06
CA SER A 290 12.65 -11.43 -22.51
C SER A 290 11.37 -10.70 -22.95
N THR A 291 10.31 -10.77 -22.15
CA THR A 291 9.02 -10.07 -22.40
C THR A 291 8.90 -8.76 -21.63
N GLY A 292 9.96 -8.34 -20.91
CA GLY A 292 9.98 -7.09 -20.12
C GLY A 292 9.31 -7.18 -18.75
N VAL A 293 8.88 -8.37 -18.32
CA VAL A 293 8.27 -8.60 -17.02
C VAL A 293 9.34 -8.77 -15.95
N ASN A 294 9.14 -8.15 -14.78
CA ASN A 294 10.00 -8.31 -13.62
C ASN A 294 9.90 -9.74 -13.07
N VAL A 295 11.02 -10.42 -12.94
CA VAL A 295 11.12 -11.76 -12.39
C VAL A 295 12.22 -11.82 -11.33
N PHE A 296 11.99 -12.61 -10.28
CA PHE A 296 13.01 -12.86 -9.27
C PHE A 296 14.22 -13.55 -9.84
N LEU A 297 15.38 -13.33 -9.21
CA LEU A 297 16.62 -14.02 -9.56
C LEU A 297 16.53 -15.51 -9.18
N SER A 298 17.31 -16.35 -9.87
CA SER A 298 17.40 -17.78 -9.57
C SER A 298 17.82 -18.05 -8.12
N ASP A 299 18.63 -17.18 -7.55
CA ASP A 299 19.04 -17.24 -6.13
C ASP A 299 17.84 -17.17 -5.17
N PHE A 300 16.87 -16.31 -5.45
CA PHE A 300 15.63 -16.22 -4.65
C PHE A 300 14.72 -17.43 -4.87
N VAL A 301 14.52 -17.81 -6.14
CA VAL A 301 13.52 -18.83 -6.51
C VAL A 301 13.94 -20.23 -6.04
N ILE A 302 15.25 -20.55 -6.11
CA ILE A 302 15.77 -21.87 -5.81
C ILE A 302 16.20 -22.03 -4.36
N GLU A 303 16.92 -21.03 -3.82
CA GLU A 303 17.49 -21.10 -2.48
C GLU A 303 16.59 -20.47 -1.39
N GLY A 304 15.59 -19.70 -1.81
CA GLY A 304 14.64 -19.06 -0.93
C GLY A 304 15.12 -17.72 -0.37
N GLU A 305 14.20 -17.06 0.30
CA GLU A 305 14.32 -15.69 0.76
C GLU A 305 15.46 -15.48 1.78
N SER A 306 15.60 -16.37 2.74
CA SER A 306 16.62 -16.27 3.80
C SER A 306 18.04 -16.35 3.24
N HIS A 307 18.26 -17.11 2.18
CA HIS A 307 19.55 -17.22 1.50
C HIS A 307 19.82 -16.02 0.61
N PHE A 308 18.79 -15.53 -0.06
CA PHE A 308 18.87 -14.38 -0.98
C PHE A 308 19.18 -13.08 -0.26
N GLY A 309 18.58 -12.83 0.91
CA GLY A 309 18.79 -11.64 1.71
C GLY A 309 17.88 -10.47 1.33
N GLY A 310 18.43 -9.26 1.32
CA GLY A 310 17.71 -8.01 1.02
C GLY A 310 17.04 -7.37 2.23
N GLN A 311 17.26 -7.88 3.43
CA GLN A 311 16.81 -7.27 4.68
C GLN A 311 17.74 -6.15 5.12
N ASN A 312 17.18 -5.09 5.69
CA ASN A 312 17.92 -4.00 6.29
C ASN A 312 18.53 -4.45 7.62
N GLN A 313 19.84 -4.45 7.71
CA GLN A 313 20.59 -4.75 8.92
C GLN A 313 21.42 -3.52 9.31
N SER A 314 20.87 -2.66 10.16
CA SER A 314 21.53 -1.42 10.59
C SER A 314 21.97 -0.57 9.37
N ASN A 315 21.01 -0.23 8.53
CA ASN A 315 21.19 0.56 7.29
C ASN A 315 22.08 -0.11 6.21
N ASN A 316 22.24 -1.43 6.27
CA ASN A 316 22.96 -2.21 5.28
C ASN A 316 22.10 -3.28 4.66
N PHE A 317 22.21 -3.42 3.34
CA PHE A 317 21.55 -4.46 2.57
C PHE A 317 22.60 -5.38 1.94
N THR A 318 22.31 -6.69 1.97
CA THR A 318 23.15 -7.71 1.31
C THR A 318 22.25 -8.66 0.55
N PHE A 319 22.56 -8.87 -0.73
CA PHE A 319 21.92 -9.85 -1.60
C PHE A 319 22.93 -10.89 -2.04
N ASN A 320 22.63 -12.16 -1.87
CA ASN A 320 23.37 -13.26 -2.46
C ASN A 320 22.85 -13.46 -3.89
N ILE A 321 23.70 -13.17 -4.87
CA ILE A 321 23.38 -13.26 -6.31
C ILE A 321 24.29 -14.27 -7.02
N THR A 322 24.76 -15.28 -6.33
CA THR A 322 25.79 -16.21 -6.81
C THR A 322 25.37 -16.95 -8.08
N ARG A 323 24.12 -17.46 -8.11
CA ARG A 323 23.60 -18.21 -9.28
C ARG A 323 23.41 -17.28 -10.47
N TYR A 324 22.69 -16.18 -10.26
CA TYR A 324 22.48 -15.19 -11.31
C TYR A 324 23.80 -14.70 -11.90
N PHE A 325 24.77 -14.35 -11.06
CA PHE A 325 26.06 -13.85 -11.50
C PHE A 325 26.87 -14.92 -12.23
N SER A 326 26.87 -16.16 -11.76
CA SER A 326 27.50 -17.29 -12.44
C SER A 326 26.89 -17.53 -13.82
N ASP A 327 25.58 -17.53 -13.93
CA ASP A 327 24.87 -17.67 -15.20
C ASP A 327 25.21 -16.49 -16.15
N LEU A 328 25.24 -15.27 -15.65
CA LEU A 328 25.58 -14.06 -16.41
C LEU A 328 27.00 -14.09 -16.96
N VAL A 329 27.98 -14.55 -16.16
CA VAL A 329 29.39 -14.65 -16.57
C VAL A 329 29.59 -15.76 -17.59
N ASN A 330 28.91 -16.89 -17.44
CA ASN A 330 29.05 -18.04 -18.29
C ASN A 330 28.14 -18.06 -19.55
N ALA A 331 27.11 -17.19 -19.56
CA ALA A 331 26.17 -17.11 -20.67
C ALA A 331 26.78 -16.42 -21.90
N THR A 332 26.48 -16.94 -23.07
CA THR A 332 26.84 -16.34 -24.37
C THR A 332 25.75 -15.40 -24.90
N SER A 333 24.52 -15.52 -24.40
CA SER A 333 23.37 -14.67 -24.77
C SER A 333 22.18 -14.88 -23.82
N GLY A 334 21.25 -13.94 -23.77
CA GLY A 334 19.92 -14.11 -23.13
C GLY A 334 19.82 -13.69 -21.66
N PHE A 335 20.88 -13.15 -21.06
CA PHE A 335 20.83 -12.56 -19.71
C PHE A 335 20.86 -11.04 -19.79
N THR A 336 20.03 -10.40 -18.97
CA THR A 336 20.05 -8.94 -18.81
C THR A 336 21.09 -8.57 -17.76
N GLU A 337 21.93 -7.62 -18.10
CA GLU A 337 22.94 -7.01 -17.22
C GLU A 337 22.32 -5.99 -16.24
N GLU A 338 21.02 -5.73 -16.39
CA GLU A 338 20.26 -4.79 -15.60
C GLU A 338 19.48 -5.51 -14.49
N LEU A 339 19.69 -5.04 -13.27
CA LEU A 339 18.93 -5.43 -12.10
C LEU A 339 18.07 -4.26 -11.64
N LEU A 340 16.90 -4.53 -11.10
CA LEU A 340 16.01 -3.54 -10.53
C LEU A 340 15.88 -3.78 -9.02
N LEU A 341 16.11 -2.75 -8.24
CA LEU A 341 15.93 -2.74 -6.80
C LEU A 341 14.55 -2.16 -6.49
N LEU A 342 13.69 -2.98 -5.91
CA LEU A 342 12.28 -2.70 -5.65
C LEU A 342 11.99 -2.70 -4.15
N PRO A 343 11.04 -1.88 -3.67
CA PRO A 343 10.60 -1.94 -2.28
C PRO A 343 9.78 -3.22 -2.02
N SER A 344 10.03 -3.87 -0.89
CA SER A 344 9.13 -4.89 -0.35
C SER A 344 7.90 -4.22 0.25
N GLY A 345 6.71 -4.76 -0.03
CA GLY A 345 5.48 -4.19 0.50
C GLY A 345 5.12 -2.81 -0.05
N ALA A 346 5.54 -2.49 -1.28
CA ALA A 346 5.31 -1.19 -1.93
C ALA A 346 3.87 -0.66 -1.88
N VAL A 347 2.90 -1.56 -1.72
CA VAL A 347 1.45 -1.24 -1.69
C VAL A 347 0.89 -1.08 -0.28
N ILE A 348 1.66 -1.44 0.76
CA ILE A 348 1.20 -1.51 2.16
C ILE A 348 2.09 -0.75 3.14
N ASN A 349 3.09 -0.03 2.65
CA ASN A 349 3.93 0.88 3.43
C ASN A 349 4.30 2.13 2.61
N ALA A 350 4.83 3.15 3.29
CA ALA A 350 5.21 4.43 2.70
C ALA A 350 6.74 4.69 2.78
N ASN A 351 7.52 3.68 3.13
CA ASN A 351 8.96 3.81 3.35
C ASN A 351 9.69 4.32 2.10
N ARG A 352 10.84 4.96 2.35
CA ARG A 352 11.76 5.42 1.32
C ARG A 352 13.20 5.13 1.72
N THR A 353 14.04 4.88 0.73
CA THR A 353 15.47 4.56 0.96
C THR A 353 16.34 5.39 0.03
N ILE A 354 17.32 6.08 0.60
CA ILE A 354 18.34 6.85 -0.12
C ILE A 354 19.63 6.06 -0.05
N ILE A 355 20.22 5.77 -1.20
CA ILE A 355 21.37 4.90 -1.32
C ILE A 355 22.53 5.66 -1.99
N PRO A 356 23.60 6.00 -1.28
CA PRO A 356 24.80 6.56 -1.90
C PRO A 356 25.35 5.58 -2.94
N LYS A 357 25.60 6.05 -4.16
CA LYS A 357 26.14 5.21 -5.24
C LYS A 357 27.51 4.62 -4.89
N SER A 358 28.29 5.35 -4.10
CA SER A 358 29.60 4.90 -3.61
C SER A 358 29.54 3.73 -2.64
N SER A 359 28.37 3.45 -2.05
CA SER A 359 28.21 2.35 -1.09
C SER A 359 28.02 0.98 -1.78
N PHE A 360 27.72 0.94 -3.08
CA PHE A 360 27.51 -0.31 -3.80
C PHE A 360 28.82 -1.08 -4.00
N LEU A 361 28.81 -2.33 -3.60
CA LEU A 361 29.93 -3.26 -3.72
C LEU A 361 29.45 -4.62 -4.20
N ILE A 362 30.11 -5.18 -5.20
CA ILE A 362 29.99 -6.59 -5.58
C ILE A 362 31.22 -7.32 -5.10
N GLU A 363 31.01 -8.28 -4.19
CA GLU A 363 32.05 -9.12 -3.61
C GLU A 363 31.98 -10.51 -4.25
N VAL A 364 33.06 -10.93 -4.91
CA VAL A 364 33.14 -12.24 -5.58
C VAL A 364 34.17 -13.11 -4.88
N MET A 365 33.72 -14.25 -4.35
CA MET A 365 34.58 -15.30 -3.81
C MET A 365 34.71 -16.43 -4.85
N TYR A 366 35.93 -16.78 -5.19
CA TYR A 366 36.23 -17.84 -6.17
C TYR A 366 37.38 -18.71 -5.74
N SER A 367 37.45 -19.92 -6.32
CA SER A 367 38.58 -20.82 -6.20
C SER A 367 39.23 -21.03 -7.58
N GLU A 368 40.54 -21.20 -7.60
CA GLU A 368 41.26 -21.57 -8.83
C GLU A 368 41.10 -23.08 -9.09
N LEU A 369 40.85 -23.45 -10.33
CA LEU A 369 40.92 -24.85 -10.74
C LEU A 369 42.42 -25.23 -10.82
N GLN A 370 42.82 -26.24 -10.06
CA GLN A 370 44.17 -26.82 -10.11
C GLN A 370 44.34 -27.65 -11.37
#